data_d0ff43302dd35ff7780416e3f620abbe
#
_entry.id   d0ff43302dd35ff7780416e3f620abbe
#
_cell.length_a   1.000
_cell.length_b   1.000
_cell.length_c   1.000
_cell.angle_alpha   90.00
_cell.angle_beta   90.00
_cell.angle_gamma   90.00
#
_symmetry.space_group_name_H-M   'P 1'
#
loop_
_entity.id
_entity.type
_entity.pdbx_description
1 polymer ?
#
loop_
_entity_poly.entity_id
_entity_poly.type
_entity_poly.pdbx_seq_one_letter_code
_entity_poly.pdbx_strand_id
1 'polypeptide(L)'
;IDWKTCSWGWDSRRKADSMTTYQLVLYKHFFAIKHNIDPKNIVTHFALLKRTAKKNRVEIFKVTSGAKKTENCLKLLNKAIYNIKKKRHIKNRLACTQGFGCEFFNTQFCSR
;
A
#
# COMPACT_ATOMS: atom_id res chain seq x y z
N ILE A 1 -9.56 -8.77 6.70
CA ILE A 1 -9.79 -7.33 6.98
C ILE A 1 -8.49 -6.72 7.50
N ASP A 2 -8.10 -5.60 6.94
CA ASP A 2 -6.96 -4.82 7.42
C ASP A 2 -7.46 -3.47 7.99
N TRP A 3 -7.13 -3.22 9.25
CA TRP A 3 -7.55 -2.03 9.98
C TRP A 3 -6.56 -0.88 9.78
N LYS A 4 -7.08 0.30 9.44
CA LYS A 4 -6.28 1.52 9.27
C LYS A 4 -6.88 2.65 10.08
N THR A 5 -6.03 3.45 10.71
CA THR A 5 -6.46 4.70 11.35
C THR A 5 -6.31 5.86 10.39
N CYS A 6 -7.24 6.81 10.46
CA CYS A 6 -7.20 8.05 9.70
C CYS A 6 -7.94 9.15 10.46
N SER A 7 -7.78 10.40 10.04
CA SER A 7 -8.52 11.50 10.66
C SER A 7 -9.97 11.53 10.17
N TRP A 8 -10.18 11.59 8.85
CA TRP A 8 -11.51 11.86 8.24
C TRP A 8 -12.06 10.71 7.38
N GLY A 9 -11.23 9.76 7.01
CA GLY A 9 -11.48 8.74 6.00
C GLY A 9 -10.50 8.87 4.83
N TRP A 10 -10.74 8.07 3.80
CA TRP A 10 -9.95 8.11 2.57
C TRP A 10 -10.82 8.56 1.41
N ASP A 11 -10.30 9.45 0.58
CA ASP A 11 -10.93 9.83 -0.67
C ASP A 11 -10.85 8.69 -1.70
N SER A 12 -11.56 8.85 -2.81
CA SER A 12 -11.59 7.84 -3.90
C SER A 12 -10.21 7.59 -4.50
N ARG A 13 -9.36 8.62 -4.60
CA ARG A 13 -8.01 8.53 -5.13
C ARG A 13 -7.14 7.63 -4.25
N ARG A 14 -7.16 7.84 -2.93
CA ARG A 14 -6.40 7.01 -1.99
C ARG A 14 -6.92 5.58 -1.92
N LYS A 15 -8.25 5.39 -1.98
CA LYS A 15 -8.87 4.05 -2.04
C LYS A 15 -8.47 3.26 -3.28
N ALA A 16 -8.23 3.95 -4.40
CA ALA A 16 -7.82 3.36 -5.67
C ALA A 16 -6.29 3.24 -5.83
N ASP A 17 -5.52 3.88 -4.95
CA ASP A 17 -4.06 3.88 -5.03
C ASP A 17 -3.46 2.48 -5.00
N SER A 18 -2.62 2.18 -5.99
CA SER A 18 -2.04 0.86 -6.15
C SER A 18 -1.13 0.47 -4.99
N MET A 19 -0.30 1.39 -4.49
CA MET A 19 0.63 1.08 -3.39
C MET A 19 -0.13 0.75 -2.11
N THR A 20 -1.20 1.49 -1.83
CA THR A 20 -2.08 1.24 -0.68
C THR A 20 -2.78 -0.11 -0.81
N THR A 21 -3.35 -0.40 -1.98
CA THR A 21 -4.15 -1.63 -2.19
C THR A 21 -3.29 -2.88 -2.37
N TYR A 22 -2.04 -2.78 -2.80
CA TYR A 22 -1.13 -3.91 -2.99
C TYR A 22 -0.86 -4.68 -1.69
N GLN A 23 -0.95 -4.04 -0.54
CA GLN A 23 -0.88 -4.75 0.73
C GLN A 23 -1.92 -5.88 0.81
N LEU A 24 -3.18 -5.57 0.51
CA LEU A 24 -4.26 -6.57 0.52
C LEU A 24 -4.16 -7.58 -0.62
N VAL A 25 -3.61 -7.17 -1.77
CA VAL A 25 -3.34 -8.10 -2.88
C VAL A 25 -2.32 -9.16 -2.45
N LEU A 26 -1.23 -8.76 -1.77
CA LEU A 26 -0.23 -9.69 -1.25
C LEU A 26 -0.78 -10.57 -0.15
N TYR A 27 -1.56 -10.02 0.78
CA TYR A 27 -2.22 -10.81 1.82
C TYR A 27 -3.11 -11.89 1.21
N LYS A 28 -3.96 -11.53 0.26
CA LYS A 28 -4.82 -12.48 -0.45
C LYS A 28 -4.01 -13.58 -1.14
N HIS A 29 -2.97 -13.19 -1.88
CA HIS A 29 -2.13 -14.12 -2.66
C HIS A 29 -1.43 -15.13 -1.75
N PHE A 30 -0.70 -14.65 -0.75
CA PHE A 30 0.06 -15.54 0.14
C PHE A 30 -0.82 -16.33 1.10
N PHE A 31 -1.96 -15.78 1.53
CA PHE A 31 -2.93 -16.52 2.33
C PHE A 31 -3.54 -17.66 1.53
N ALA A 32 -3.89 -17.43 0.27
CA ALA A 32 -4.40 -18.46 -0.63
C ALA A 32 -3.43 -19.62 -0.77
N ILE A 33 -2.15 -19.33 -1.01
CA ILE A 33 -1.10 -20.36 -1.14
C ILE A 33 -0.91 -21.11 0.18
N LYS A 34 -0.77 -20.38 1.29
CA LYS A 34 -0.50 -20.98 2.61
C LYS A 34 -1.59 -21.94 3.07
N HIS A 35 -2.84 -21.61 2.79
CA HIS A 35 -4.00 -22.37 3.24
C HIS A 35 -4.64 -23.24 2.15
N ASN A 36 -4.04 -23.29 0.95
CA ASN A 36 -4.56 -24.03 -0.20
C ASN A 36 -6.03 -23.67 -0.53
N ILE A 37 -6.34 -22.38 -0.53
CA ILE A 37 -7.67 -21.85 -0.80
C ILE A 37 -7.66 -21.16 -2.16
N ASP A 38 -8.72 -21.40 -2.99
CA ASP A 38 -8.87 -20.66 -4.24
C ASP A 38 -8.96 -19.13 -3.94
N PRO A 39 -8.13 -18.29 -4.56
CA PRO A 39 -8.19 -16.83 -4.38
C PRO A 39 -9.58 -16.22 -4.65
N LYS A 40 -10.41 -16.86 -5.46
CA LYS A 40 -11.79 -16.40 -5.71
C LYS A 40 -12.66 -16.43 -4.45
N ASN A 41 -12.36 -17.31 -3.51
CA ASN A 41 -13.07 -17.45 -2.24
C ASN A 41 -12.57 -16.51 -1.15
N ILE A 42 -11.56 -15.67 -1.45
CA ILE A 42 -10.99 -14.72 -0.50
C ILE A 42 -11.41 -13.31 -0.88
N VAL A 43 -12.10 -12.64 0.03
CA VAL A 43 -12.51 -11.24 -0.12
C VAL A 43 -11.69 -10.38 0.84
N THR A 44 -11.18 -9.27 0.36
CA THR A 44 -10.34 -8.37 1.13
C THR A 44 -10.98 -7.00 1.34
N HIS A 45 -10.89 -6.49 2.56
CA HIS A 45 -11.46 -5.19 2.95
C HIS A 45 -10.45 -4.38 3.74
N PHE A 46 -10.46 -3.06 3.54
CA PHE A 46 -9.95 -2.11 4.52
C PHE A 46 -11.08 -1.69 5.46
N ALA A 47 -10.76 -1.60 6.73
CA ALA A 47 -11.62 -1.00 7.75
C ALA A 47 -10.94 0.25 8.30
N LEU A 48 -11.50 1.43 8.04
CA LEU A 48 -10.96 2.70 8.46
C LEU A 48 -11.55 3.11 9.80
N LEU A 49 -10.70 3.37 10.77
CA LEU A 49 -11.07 4.00 12.04
C LEU A 49 -10.80 5.49 11.95
N LYS A 50 -11.88 6.28 11.89
CA LYS A 50 -11.84 7.74 11.74
C LYS A 50 -11.72 8.39 13.12
N ARG A 51 -10.56 8.90 13.49
CA ARG A 51 -10.30 9.45 14.83
C ARG A 51 -11.11 10.71 15.17
N THR A 52 -11.31 11.58 14.20
CA THR A 52 -11.93 12.88 14.38
C THR A 52 -13.42 12.93 14.03
N ALA A 53 -13.97 11.86 13.46
CA ALA A 53 -15.36 11.79 13.10
C ALA A 53 -16.27 11.68 14.35
N LYS A 54 -17.28 12.53 14.43
CA LYS A 54 -18.30 12.46 15.50
C LYS A 54 -19.31 11.34 15.27
N LYS A 55 -19.61 11.03 13.99
CA LYS A 55 -20.51 9.96 13.56
C LYS A 55 -19.80 9.10 12.51
N ASN A 56 -20.31 7.88 12.29
CA ASN A 56 -19.76 6.94 11.28
C ASN A 56 -18.24 6.76 11.40
N ARG A 57 -17.78 6.45 12.60
CA ARG A 57 -16.35 6.34 12.94
C ARG A 57 -15.64 5.18 12.24
N VAL A 58 -16.40 4.21 11.75
CA VAL A 58 -15.86 3.06 11.00
C VAL A 58 -16.38 3.11 9.58
N GLU A 59 -15.48 2.90 8.61
CA GLU A 59 -15.83 2.77 7.21
C GLU A 59 -15.14 1.51 6.67
N ILE A 60 -15.93 0.59 6.10
CA ILE A 60 -15.41 -0.64 5.53
C ILE A 60 -15.64 -0.60 4.02
N PHE A 61 -14.60 -0.87 3.24
CA PHE A 61 -14.73 -1.00 1.79
C PHE A 61 -13.92 -2.15 1.23
N LYS A 62 -14.46 -2.76 0.18
CA LYS A 62 -13.86 -3.89 -0.51
C LYS A 62 -12.72 -3.45 -1.41
N VAL A 63 -11.63 -4.19 -1.40
CA VAL A 63 -10.54 -4.05 -2.37
C VAL A 63 -10.56 -5.23 -3.32
N THR A 64 -10.79 -4.95 -4.59
CA THR A 64 -10.78 -5.98 -5.64
C THR A 64 -9.37 -6.18 -6.19
N SER A 65 -9.02 -7.43 -6.46
CA SER A 65 -7.76 -7.79 -7.10
C SER A 65 -8.01 -8.93 -8.10
N GLY A 66 -7.91 -8.58 -9.38
CA GLY A 66 -7.91 -9.56 -10.46
C GLY A 66 -6.50 -10.07 -10.76
N ALA A 67 -6.40 -11.04 -11.68
CA ALA A 67 -5.13 -11.65 -12.09
C ALA A 67 -4.07 -10.62 -12.49
N LYS A 68 -4.43 -9.63 -13.31
CA LYS A 68 -3.50 -8.58 -13.77
C LYS A 68 -2.96 -7.71 -12.65
N LYS A 69 -3.81 -7.31 -11.71
CA LYS A 69 -3.38 -6.52 -10.55
C LYS A 69 -2.45 -7.33 -9.65
N THR A 70 -2.75 -8.60 -9.44
CA THR A 70 -1.89 -9.51 -8.67
C THR A 70 -0.54 -9.71 -9.35
N GLU A 71 -0.50 -9.94 -10.66
CA GLU A 71 0.73 -10.04 -11.44
C GLU A 71 1.61 -8.79 -11.31
N ASN A 72 1.03 -7.60 -11.48
CA ASN A 72 1.75 -6.34 -11.36
C ASN A 72 2.32 -6.13 -9.95
N CYS A 73 1.55 -6.49 -8.94
CA CYS A 73 1.97 -6.42 -7.54
C CYS A 73 3.17 -7.36 -7.26
N LEU A 74 3.10 -8.60 -7.74
CA LEU A 74 4.19 -9.59 -7.60
C LEU A 74 5.44 -9.18 -8.38
N LYS A 75 5.31 -8.60 -9.58
CA LYS A 75 6.43 -8.04 -10.33
C LYS A 75 7.14 -6.94 -9.54
N LEU A 76 6.38 -6.05 -8.91
CA LEU A 76 6.96 -4.98 -8.09
C LEU A 76 7.66 -5.55 -6.86
N LEU A 77 7.04 -6.52 -6.16
CA LEU A 77 7.64 -7.20 -5.02
C LEU A 77 8.97 -7.88 -5.40
N ASN A 78 8.99 -8.62 -6.51
CA ASN A 78 10.19 -9.30 -6.97
C ASN A 78 11.32 -8.33 -7.32
N LYS A 79 11.00 -7.18 -7.94
CA LYS A 79 11.99 -6.12 -8.18
C LYS A 79 12.55 -5.55 -6.88
N ALA A 80 11.70 -5.32 -5.87
CA ALA A 80 12.14 -4.83 -4.57
C ALA A 80 13.07 -5.83 -3.88
N ILE A 81 12.67 -7.11 -3.84
CA ILE A 81 13.50 -8.18 -3.26
C ILE A 81 14.82 -8.31 -3.99
N TYR A 82 14.82 -8.27 -5.33
CA TYR A 82 16.05 -8.31 -6.13
C TYR A 82 17.02 -7.17 -5.76
N ASN A 83 16.51 -5.94 -5.68
CA ASN A 83 17.31 -4.78 -5.31
C ASN A 83 17.87 -4.89 -3.88
N ILE A 84 17.08 -5.38 -2.94
CA ILE A 84 17.52 -5.63 -1.56
C ILE A 84 18.65 -6.67 -1.54
N LYS A 85 18.46 -7.82 -2.20
CA LYS A 85 19.46 -8.89 -2.28
C LYS A 85 20.78 -8.43 -2.94
N LYS A 86 20.68 -7.54 -3.93
CA LYS A 86 21.84 -6.94 -4.61
C LYS A 86 22.41 -5.72 -3.91
N LYS A 87 21.88 -5.36 -2.73
CA LYS A 87 22.28 -4.16 -1.96
C LYS A 87 22.23 -2.87 -2.79
N ARG A 88 21.27 -2.79 -3.73
CA ARG A 88 21.06 -1.61 -4.58
C ARG A 88 20.20 -0.61 -3.84
N HIS A 89 20.79 0.50 -3.43
CA HIS A 89 20.08 1.60 -2.80
C HIS A 89 19.64 2.60 -3.86
N ILE A 90 18.35 2.55 -4.24
CA ILE A 90 17.78 3.47 -5.23
C ILE A 90 17.23 4.68 -4.48
N LYS A 91 17.83 5.85 -4.71
CA LYS A 91 17.34 7.11 -4.13
C LYS A 91 16.06 7.55 -4.85
N ASN A 92 14.96 7.66 -4.13
CA ASN A 92 13.73 8.24 -4.65
C ASN A 92 13.77 9.77 -4.53
N ARG A 93 14.33 10.44 -5.54
CA ARG A 93 14.48 11.90 -5.56
C ARG A 93 13.13 12.65 -5.59
N LEU A 94 12.06 12.01 -6.08
CA LEU A 94 10.73 12.61 -6.08
C LEU A 94 10.22 12.83 -4.65
N ALA A 95 10.60 12.00 -3.71
CA ALA A 95 10.24 12.17 -2.30
C ALA A 95 10.82 13.46 -1.67
N CYS A 96 11.85 14.05 -2.29
CA CYS A 96 12.43 15.30 -1.81
C CYS A 96 11.51 16.51 -2.02
N THR A 97 10.64 16.46 -3.02
CA THR A 97 9.81 17.61 -3.45
C THR A 97 8.31 17.33 -3.44
N GLN A 98 7.90 16.07 -3.31
CA GLN A 98 6.49 15.69 -3.30
C GLN A 98 5.88 15.68 -1.89
N GLY A 99 4.60 15.99 -1.80
CA GLY A 99 3.87 16.05 -0.53
C GLY A 99 4.43 17.17 0.36
N PHE A 100 4.80 16.83 1.60
CA PHE A 100 5.45 17.77 2.51
C PHE A 100 6.94 17.98 2.18
N GLY A 101 7.48 17.22 1.23
CA GLY A 101 8.89 17.28 0.86
C GLY A 101 9.83 16.76 1.94
N CYS A 102 11.11 17.00 1.74
CA CYS A 102 12.16 16.69 2.70
C CYS A 102 12.71 18.02 3.27
N GLU A 103 12.68 18.17 4.58
CA GLU A 103 13.18 19.38 5.27
C GLU A 103 14.68 19.64 5.02
N PHE A 104 15.44 18.60 4.70
CA PHE A 104 16.87 18.72 4.38
C PHE A 104 17.16 18.94 2.90
N PHE A 105 16.11 19.03 2.03
CA PHE A 105 16.32 19.21 0.59
C PHE A 105 17.04 20.53 0.27
N ASN A 106 18.12 20.44 -0.51
CA ASN A 106 19.01 21.56 -0.85
C ASN A 106 19.73 22.25 0.34
N THR A 107 19.77 21.61 1.52
CA THR A 107 20.60 22.06 2.64
C THR A 107 21.97 21.39 2.61
N GLN A 108 22.89 21.83 3.47
CA GLN A 108 24.20 21.19 3.66
C GLN A 108 24.11 19.71 4.11
N PHE A 109 22.99 19.30 4.69
CA PHE A 109 22.73 17.92 5.13
C PHE A 109 22.15 17.04 4.03
N CYS A 110 21.84 17.60 2.86
CA CYS A 110 21.29 16.85 1.74
C CYS A 110 22.39 16.11 0.99
N SER A 111 22.54 14.80 1.19
CA SER A 111 23.39 13.96 0.34
C SER A 111 22.75 13.75 -1.02
N ARG A 112 23.22 14.44 -2.04
CA ARG A 112 22.78 14.26 -3.45
C ARG A 112 23.33 12.98 -4.07
#